data_1fa94eaedc212258a6d88ce27b1e6f24
#
_entry.id   1fa94eaedc212258a6d88ce27b1e6f24
#
_cell.length_a   1.000
_cell.length_b   1.000
_cell.length_c   1.000
_cell.angle_alpha   90.00
_cell.angle_beta   90.00
_cell.angle_gamma   90.00
#
_symmetry.space_group_name_H-M   'P 1'
#
loop_
_entity.id
_entity.type
_entity.pdbx_description
1 polymer ?
#
loop_
_entity_poly.entity_id
_entity_poly.type
_entity_poly.pdbx_seq_one_letter_code
_entity_poly.pdbx_strand_id
1 'polypeptide(L)'
;MKRITKVFVSIISIVVLGILCTGCGSNNVKITKEQQDNIVKELSRSYDIKSIEFKKIEKTYEAGSITLYIKINDDSEYETTISIDNMDELNNIKTRWGLSPIQRFEKIKRNERLHLESVDMRSIKIKYIQE
;
A
#
# COMPACT_ATOMS: atom_id res chain seq x y z
N MET A 1 21.21 -4.20 24.92
CA MET A 1 19.97 -4.42 25.68
C MET A 1 19.14 -3.18 25.88
N LYS A 2 19.75 -2.08 26.32
CA LYS A 2 19.04 -0.82 26.51
C LYS A 2 18.42 -0.27 25.24
N ARG A 3 19.05 -0.53 24.09
CA ARG A 3 18.53 -0.08 22.78
C ARG A 3 17.21 -0.75 22.41
N ILE A 4 17.09 -2.03 22.74
CA ILE A 4 15.87 -2.80 22.43
C ILE A 4 14.70 -2.27 23.22
N THR A 5 14.92 -1.92 24.50
CA THR A 5 13.88 -1.37 25.36
C THR A 5 13.34 -0.04 24.81
N LYS A 6 14.23 0.82 24.33
CA LYS A 6 13.84 2.10 23.74
C LYS A 6 13.03 1.91 22.47
N VAL A 7 13.41 0.96 21.65
CA VAL A 7 12.69 0.64 20.43
C VAL A 7 11.28 0.15 20.73
N PHE A 8 11.13 -0.71 21.74
CA PHE A 8 9.82 -1.20 22.15
C PHE A 8 8.91 -0.08 22.62
N VAL A 9 9.44 0.84 23.42
CA VAL A 9 8.67 1.99 23.90
C VAL A 9 8.19 2.84 22.74
N SER A 10 9.05 3.06 21.75
CA SER A 10 8.68 3.84 20.55
C SER A 10 7.57 3.15 19.76
N ILE A 11 7.66 1.84 19.61
CA ILE A 11 6.65 1.07 18.88
C ILE A 11 5.31 1.14 19.59
N ILE A 12 5.30 1.01 20.90
CA ILE A 12 4.09 1.10 21.70
C ILE A 12 3.44 2.48 21.54
N SER A 13 4.25 3.53 21.57
CA SER A 13 3.75 4.90 21.41
C SER A 13 3.09 5.09 20.05
N ILE A 14 3.68 4.56 19.00
CA ILE A 14 3.11 4.64 17.64
C ILE A 14 1.79 3.90 17.56
N VAL A 15 1.70 2.74 18.16
CA VAL A 15 0.46 1.95 18.17
C VAL A 15 -0.66 2.69 18.89
N VAL A 16 -0.35 3.31 20.01
CA VAL A 16 -1.34 4.08 20.77
C VAL A 16 -1.84 5.27 19.95
N LEU A 17 -0.95 5.98 19.28
CA LEU A 17 -1.33 7.08 18.42
C LEU A 17 -2.19 6.61 17.26
N GLY A 18 -1.87 5.46 16.68
CA GLY A 18 -2.66 4.86 15.62
C GLY A 18 -4.09 4.56 16.05
N ILE A 19 -4.25 4.04 17.24
CA ILE A 19 -5.57 3.73 17.78
C ILE A 19 -6.41 5.01 17.96
N LEU A 20 -5.80 6.07 18.44
CA LEU A 20 -6.49 7.34 18.63
C LEU A 20 -6.96 7.92 17.30
N CYS A 21 -6.16 7.78 16.25
CA CYS A 21 -6.51 8.27 14.93
C CYS A 21 -7.64 7.47 14.27
N THR A 22 -7.71 6.17 14.55
CA THR A 22 -8.74 5.33 13.93
C THR A 22 -10.13 5.56 14.46
N GLY A 23 -10.26 6.14 15.64
CA GLY A 23 -11.57 6.48 16.21
C GLY A 23 -12.23 7.70 15.62
N CYS A 24 -11.55 8.44 14.78
CA CYS A 24 -12.02 9.75 14.31
C CYS A 24 -12.68 9.71 12.92
N GLY A 25 -12.62 8.60 12.20
CA GLY A 25 -13.10 8.53 10.84
C GLY A 25 -14.41 7.79 10.68
N SER A 26 -15.45 8.47 10.17
CA SER A 26 -16.72 7.85 9.85
C SER A 26 -16.68 7.06 8.55
N ASN A 27 -15.62 7.24 7.72
CA ASN A 27 -15.46 6.62 6.41
C ASN A 27 -14.38 5.54 6.42
N ASN A 28 -14.21 4.87 7.54
CA ASN A 28 -13.15 3.90 7.69
C ASN A 28 -13.41 2.65 6.88
N VAL A 29 -12.67 2.50 5.81
CA VAL A 29 -12.55 1.26 5.09
C VAL A 29 -11.38 0.52 5.72
N LYS A 30 -11.60 -0.74 6.08
CA LYS A 30 -10.54 -1.58 6.63
C LYS A 30 -9.88 -2.38 5.53
N ILE A 31 -8.56 -2.35 5.52
CA ILE A 31 -7.77 -3.14 4.58
C ILE A 31 -6.84 -4.05 5.39
N THR A 32 -6.86 -5.33 5.09
CA THR A 32 -6.02 -6.29 5.82
C THR A 32 -4.59 -6.24 5.31
N LYS A 33 -3.68 -6.77 6.11
CA LYS A 33 -2.28 -6.90 5.70
C LYS A 33 -2.16 -7.78 4.46
N GLU A 34 -2.92 -8.87 4.41
CA GLU A 34 -2.93 -9.78 3.26
C GLU A 34 -3.38 -9.06 1.99
N GLN A 35 -4.41 -8.25 2.09
CA GLN A 35 -4.90 -7.47 0.95
C GLN A 35 -3.84 -6.47 0.47
N GLN A 36 -3.14 -5.83 1.39
CA GLN A 36 -2.05 -4.93 1.04
C GLN A 36 -0.90 -5.68 0.35
N ASP A 37 -0.55 -6.85 0.86
CA ASP A 37 0.46 -7.71 0.23
C ASP A 37 0.06 -8.08 -1.19
N ASN A 38 -1.21 -8.40 -1.41
CA ASN A 38 -1.70 -8.75 -2.74
C ASN A 38 -1.55 -7.59 -3.72
N ILE A 39 -1.81 -6.37 -3.25
CA ILE A 39 -1.61 -5.17 -4.07
C ILE A 39 -0.14 -5.01 -4.45
N VAL A 40 0.75 -5.17 -3.49
CA VAL A 40 2.19 -5.07 -3.74
C VAL A 40 2.64 -6.09 -4.76
N LYS A 41 2.19 -7.33 -4.63
CA LYS A 41 2.52 -8.39 -5.59
C LYS A 41 2.08 -8.02 -6.99
N GLU A 42 0.86 -7.55 -7.14
CA GLU A 42 0.33 -7.20 -8.45
C GLU A 42 1.07 -6.02 -9.08
N LEU A 43 1.31 -4.97 -8.31
CA LEU A 43 2.04 -3.81 -8.80
C LEU A 43 3.49 -4.16 -9.16
N SER A 44 4.11 -5.03 -8.38
CA SER A 44 5.51 -5.42 -8.59
C SER A 44 5.72 -6.25 -9.85
N ARG A 45 4.66 -6.81 -10.39
CA ARG A 45 4.74 -7.50 -11.69
C ARG A 45 5.03 -6.54 -12.82
N SER A 46 4.51 -5.33 -12.74
CA SER A 46 4.63 -4.31 -13.79
C SER A 46 5.69 -3.24 -13.49
N TYR A 47 6.00 -3.02 -12.22
CA TYR A 47 6.90 -1.95 -11.79
C TYR A 47 7.99 -2.50 -10.87
N ASP A 48 9.18 -1.94 -11.00
CA ASP A 48 10.31 -2.29 -10.13
C ASP A 48 10.18 -1.56 -8.80
N ILE A 49 9.49 -2.18 -7.85
CA ILE A 49 9.20 -1.62 -6.54
C ILE A 49 10.18 -2.16 -5.52
N LYS A 50 10.90 -1.27 -4.86
CA LYS A 50 11.83 -1.62 -3.78
C LYS A 50 11.22 -1.33 -2.41
N SER A 51 10.33 -0.36 -2.35
CA SER A 51 9.57 -0.05 -1.15
C SER A 51 8.22 0.55 -1.52
N ILE A 52 7.25 0.36 -0.65
CA ILE A 52 5.92 0.94 -0.82
C ILE A 52 5.37 1.32 0.56
N GLU A 53 4.76 2.48 0.62
CA GLU A 53 4.07 2.95 1.80
C GLU A 53 2.59 3.12 1.47
N PHE A 54 1.74 2.43 2.21
CA PHE A 54 0.30 2.63 2.15
C PHE A 54 -0.05 3.77 3.09
N LYS A 55 -0.48 4.90 2.55
CA LYS A 55 -0.67 6.12 3.35
C LYS A 55 -2.04 6.19 4.00
N LYS A 56 -3.08 6.02 3.21
CA LYS A 56 -4.46 6.01 3.70
C LYS A 56 -5.39 5.38 2.69
N ILE A 57 -6.57 5.01 3.14
CA ILE A 57 -7.62 4.49 2.30
C ILE A 57 -8.92 5.23 2.63
N GLU A 58 -9.63 5.67 1.61
CA GLU A 58 -10.85 6.45 1.75
C GLU A 58 -11.94 5.91 0.84
N LYS A 59 -13.17 5.97 1.33
CA LYS A 59 -14.33 5.65 0.50
C LYS A 59 -15.04 6.96 0.14
N THR A 60 -15.26 7.15 -1.16
CA THR A 60 -15.99 8.31 -1.67
C THR A 60 -17.45 7.92 -1.85
N TYR A 61 -18.34 8.52 -1.07
CA TYR A 61 -19.75 8.18 -1.09
C TYR A 61 -20.42 8.47 -2.42
N GLU A 62 -20.07 9.58 -3.04
CA GLU A 62 -20.70 10.01 -4.28
C GLU A 62 -20.40 9.07 -5.45
N ALA A 63 -19.18 8.59 -5.52
CA ALA A 63 -18.75 7.71 -6.60
C ALA A 63 -18.84 6.22 -6.24
N GLY A 64 -19.03 5.90 -4.97
CA GLY A 64 -19.04 4.51 -4.51
C GLY A 64 -17.69 3.81 -4.60
N SER A 65 -16.63 4.54 -4.95
CA SER A 65 -15.30 3.97 -5.13
C SER A 65 -14.44 4.18 -3.90
N ILE A 66 -13.45 3.31 -3.78
CA ILE A 66 -12.47 3.34 -2.70
C ILE A 66 -11.15 3.82 -3.28
N THR A 67 -10.51 4.79 -2.65
CA THR A 67 -9.24 5.33 -3.09
C THR A 67 -8.15 4.97 -2.08
N LEU A 68 -7.11 4.33 -2.55
CA LEU A 68 -5.95 3.96 -1.76
C LEU A 68 -4.78 4.86 -2.16
N TYR A 69 -4.18 5.53 -1.18
CA TYR A 69 -3.05 6.43 -1.38
C TYR A 69 -1.76 5.70 -1.07
N ILE A 70 -0.83 5.69 -2.02
CA ILE A 70 0.44 4.98 -1.89
C ILE A 70 1.61 5.87 -2.29
N LYS A 71 2.78 5.51 -1.78
CA LYS A 71 4.05 6.13 -2.15
C LYS A 71 5.05 5.01 -2.44
N ILE A 72 5.67 5.07 -3.60
CA ILE A 72 6.56 4.01 -4.07
C ILE A 72 8.01 4.47 -4.02
N ASN A 73 8.91 3.56 -3.60
CA ASN A 73 10.36 3.75 -3.56
C ASN A 73 10.81 4.96 -2.72
N ASP A 74 10.00 5.28 -1.70
CA ASP A 74 10.27 6.40 -0.78
C ASP A 74 10.55 7.73 -1.50
N ASP A 75 9.88 7.93 -2.62
CA ASP A 75 10.06 9.10 -3.48
C ASP A 75 8.73 9.83 -3.62
N SER A 76 8.70 11.10 -3.25
CA SER A 76 7.48 11.91 -3.33
C SER A 76 6.97 12.08 -4.75
N GLU A 77 7.82 11.91 -5.76
CA GLU A 77 7.39 11.90 -7.16
C GLU A 77 6.57 10.66 -7.49
N TYR A 78 6.69 9.60 -6.71
CA TYR A 78 5.97 8.36 -6.91
C TYR A 78 4.80 8.18 -5.95
N GLU A 79 4.21 9.28 -5.52
CA GLU A 79 2.95 9.26 -4.80
C GLU A 79 1.80 9.20 -5.80
N THR A 80 0.89 8.27 -5.59
CA THR A 80 -0.24 8.09 -6.47
C THR A 80 -1.40 7.44 -5.74
N THR A 81 -2.47 7.21 -6.45
CA THR A 81 -3.66 6.56 -5.89
C THR A 81 -4.07 5.37 -6.75
N ILE A 82 -4.71 4.41 -6.09
CA ILE A 82 -5.33 3.27 -6.76
C ILE A 82 -6.81 3.31 -6.46
N SER A 83 -7.63 3.17 -7.49
CA SER A 83 -9.08 3.08 -7.35
C SER A 83 -9.48 1.62 -7.20
N ILE A 84 -10.28 1.33 -6.19
CA ILE A 84 -10.76 -0.02 -5.87
C ILE A 84 -12.29 0.02 -5.87
N ASP A 85 -12.90 -0.83 -6.65
CA ASP A 85 -14.36 -0.88 -6.74
C ASP A 85 -14.97 -1.65 -5.56
N ASN A 86 -14.31 -2.72 -5.15
CA ASN A 86 -14.78 -3.59 -4.07
C ASN A 86 -13.60 -4.16 -3.32
N MET A 87 -13.63 -4.08 -2.00
CA MET A 87 -12.53 -4.60 -1.16
C MET A 87 -12.32 -6.10 -1.33
N ASP A 88 -13.36 -6.85 -1.66
CA ASP A 88 -13.23 -8.30 -1.87
C ASP A 88 -12.33 -8.64 -3.06
N GLU A 89 -12.21 -7.74 -4.02
CA GLU A 89 -11.30 -7.92 -5.15
C GLU A 89 -9.85 -8.06 -4.72
N LEU A 90 -9.50 -7.49 -3.59
CA LEU A 90 -8.13 -7.52 -3.07
C LEU A 90 -7.73 -8.88 -2.51
N ASN A 91 -8.69 -9.77 -2.30
CA ASN A 91 -8.41 -11.13 -1.85
C ASN A 91 -7.91 -12.02 -2.98
N ASN A 92 -8.29 -11.68 -4.22
CA ASN A 92 -7.85 -12.40 -5.41
C ASN A 92 -7.84 -11.42 -6.57
N ILE A 93 -6.72 -10.70 -6.71
CA ILE A 93 -6.61 -9.59 -7.65
C ILE A 93 -6.47 -10.10 -9.08
N LYS A 94 -7.42 -9.72 -9.91
CA LYS A 94 -7.41 -10.01 -11.35
C LYS A 94 -7.22 -8.74 -12.16
N THR A 95 -7.41 -7.58 -11.54
CA THR A 95 -7.28 -6.28 -12.18
C THR A 95 -5.82 -5.90 -12.33
N ARG A 96 -5.48 -5.35 -13.48
CA ARG A 96 -4.16 -4.82 -13.75
C ARG A 96 -4.22 -3.30 -13.60
N TRP A 97 -3.53 -2.79 -12.60
CA TRP A 97 -3.50 -1.35 -12.38
C TRP A 97 -2.33 -0.70 -13.13
N GLY A 98 -2.65 0.36 -13.88
CA GLY A 98 -1.63 1.25 -14.39
C GLY A 98 -1.48 2.44 -13.45
N LEU A 99 -0.26 2.81 -13.11
CA LEU A 99 0.00 3.95 -12.25
C LEU A 99 0.00 5.24 -13.06
N SER A 100 -0.62 6.28 -12.50
CA SER A 100 -0.77 7.58 -13.15
C SER A 100 -0.04 8.66 -12.38
N PRO A 101 0.54 9.65 -13.07
CA PRO A 101 0.64 9.77 -14.53
C PRO A 101 1.67 8.79 -15.13
N ILE A 102 1.35 8.29 -16.30
CA ILE A 102 2.14 7.23 -16.93
C ILE A 102 3.60 7.62 -17.09
N GLN A 103 3.87 8.83 -17.53
CA GLN A 103 5.23 9.31 -17.77
C GLN A 103 6.09 9.31 -16.52
N ARG A 104 5.45 9.57 -15.37
CA ARG A 104 6.16 9.60 -14.09
C ARG A 104 6.70 8.23 -13.71
N PHE A 105 5.92 7.19 -13.99
CA PHE A 105 6.24 5.83 -13.59
C PHE A 105 7.00 5.02 -14.64
N GLU A 106 7.25 5.58 -15.82
CA GLU A 106 8.00 4.89 -16.87
C GLU A 106 9.39 4.43 -16.44
N LYS A 107 10.05 5.21 -15.61
CA LYS A 107 11.41 4.90 -15.15
C LYS A 107 11.49 3.59 -14.35
N ILE A 108 10.41 3.26 -13.68
CA ILE A 108 10.35 2.04 -12.87
C ILE A 108 9.47 0.96 -13.50
N LYS A 109 8.89 1.22 -14.65
CA LYS A 109 8.08 0.24 -15.34
C LYS A 109 8.97 -0.84 -15.96
N ARG A 110 8.60 -2.11 -15.72
CA ARG A 110 9.32 -3.23 -16.29
C ARG A 110 9.04 -3.35 -17.78
N ASN A 111 10.04 -3.78 -18.54
CA ASN A 111 9.85 -4.05 -19.98
C ASN A 111 8.90 -5.21 -20.20
N GLU A 112 9.01 -6.23 -19.34
CA GLU A 112 8.13 -7.39 -19.37
C GLU A 112 7.51 -7.59 -17.99
N ARG A 113 6.22 -7.93 -17.99
CA ARG A 113 5.48 -8.18 -16.76
C ARG A 113 5.94 -9.50 -16.13
N LEU A 114 6.28 -9.48 -14.86
CA LEU A 114 6.70 -10.68 -14.15
C LEU A 114 5.52 -11.63 -13.93
N HIS A 115 5.81 -12.92 -13.88
CA HIS A 115 4.85 -13.88 -13.37
C HIS A 115 4.64 -13.65 -11.86
N LEU A 116 3.46 -13.95 -11.38
CA LEU A 116 3.12 -13.69 -9.98
C LEU A 116 4.10 -14.39 -9.02
N GLU A 117 4.44 -15.63 -9.31
CA GLU A 117 5.36 -16.41 -8.49
C GLU A 117 6.82 -15.92 -8.57
N SER A 118 7.14 -15.05 -9.52
CA SER A 118 8.47 -14.47 -9.65
C SER A 118 8.67 -13.24 -8.79
N VAL A 119 7.61 -12.71 -8.18
CA VAL A 119 7.71 -11.55 -7.30
C VAL A 119 8.27 -11.98 -5.95
N ASP A 120 9.41 -11.39 -5.56
CA ASP A 120 10.01 -11.67 -4.26
C ASP A 120 9.60 -10.60 -3.24
N MET A 121 8.59 -10.93 -2.45
CA MET A 121 8.05 -10.01 -1.44
C MET A 121 9.06 -9.66 -0.35
N ARG A 122 10.03 -10.54 -0.10
CA ARG A 122 11.04 -10.31 0.93
C ARG A 122 12.00 -9.19 0.57
N SER A 123 12.14 -8.89 -0.72
CA SER A 123 13.01 -7.82 -1.20
C SER A 123 12.34 -6.44 -1.15
N ILE A 124 11.06 -6.38 -0.82
CA ILE A 124 10.27 -5.15 -0.83
C ILE A 124 9.98 -4.71 0.62
N LYS A 125 10.32 -3.47 0.92
CA LYS A 125 9.98 -2.87 2.21
C LYS A 125 8.58 -2.30 2.15
N ILE A 126 7.71 -2.74 3.04
CA ILE A 126 6.31 -2.35 3.03
C ILE A 126 5.95 -1.66 4.35
N LYS A 127 5.40 -0.45 4.23
CA LYS A 127 4.74 0.23 5.34
C LYS A 127 3.25 0.04 5.19
N TYR A 128 2.66 -0.69 6.12
CA TYR A 128 1.25 -1.05 6.05
C TYR A 128 0.36 -0.02 6.74
N ILE A 129 -0.87 0.10 6.24
CA ILE A 129 -1.94 0.70 7.02
C ILE A 129 -2.36 -0.33 8.06
N GLN A 130 -2.50 0.09 9.31
CA GLN A 130 -2.91 -0.78 10.39
C GLN A 130 -4.37 -1.24 10.20
N GLU A 131 -4.62 -2.50 10.48
CA GLU A 131 -5.97 -3.04 10.44
C GLU A 131 -6.89 -2.43 11.50
#